data_0ddbedf2a05705f6058b72a31407eba7
#
_entry.id   0ddbedf2a05705f6058b72a31407eba7
#
_cell.length_a   1.000
_cell.length_b   1.000
_cell.length_c   1.000
_cell.angle_alpha   90.00
_cell.angle_beta   90.00
_cell.angle_gamma   90.00
#
_symmetry.space_group_name_H-M   'P 1'
#
loop_
_entity.id
_entity.type
_entity.pdbx_description
1 polymer ?
#
loop_
_entity_poly.entity_id
_entity_poly.type
_entity_poly.pdbx_seq_one_letter_code
_entity_poly.pdbx_strand_id
1 'polypeptide(L)'
;VNIPEFKVRVFKEDEPIHETRVIVGKTHTQTPIFTDEMEEIVFRPNWYVPNSIKQNEIAPYLRRGGGFFSSGWDTSVLRRQGLRIRGANGRDIDPDRIDWSRNDIRRYELYQPPGPRNVLGLVKFRFPNTHDVYLHDTTQKNLFSNPVRAFSHGCVRVQNPDKLATVLLGHDQDWSAARVSSAMHNGADANKVFIKNRIPVYLTYFTAVADENGELKQYKDLYGHDRRMIAALNGRPIPAGLPDNVTASSGGGERRVSRRSRRGDNPFAGIFDF
;
A
#
# COMPACT_ATOMS: atom_id res chain seq x y z
N VAL A 1 -8.30 11.84 -1.98
CA VAL A 1 -7.97 11.28 -0.65
C VAL A 1 -7.38 12.37 0.21
N ASN A 2 -7.98 12.67 1.36
CA ASN A 2 -7.34 13.54 2.35
C ASN A 2 -6.65 12.69 3.42
N ILE A 3 -5.32 12.70 3.43
CA ILE A 3 -4.48 11.83 4.25
C ILE A 3 -4.72 12.04 5.76
N PRO A 4 -4.70 13.27 6.33
CA PRO A 4 -4.92 13.49 7.76
C PRO A 4 -6.32 13.14 8.24
N GLU A 5 -7.31 13.16 7.37
CA GLU A 5 -8.69 12.80 7.66
C GLU A 5 -8.94 11.29 7.58
N PHE A 6 -8.05 10.54 6.90
CA PHE A 6 -8.21 9.11 6.61
C PHE A 6 -9.49 8.78 5.83
N LYS A 7 -9.79 9.60 4.79
CA LYS A 7 -10.97 9.43 3.96
C LYS A 7 -10.65 9.58 2.48
N VAL A 8 -11.38 8.85 1.66
CA VAL A 8 -11.51 9.09 0.22
C VAL A 8 -12.93 9.53 -0.08
N ARG A 9 -13.06 10.55 -0.93
CA ARG A 9 -14.33 11.02 -1.51
C ARG A 9 -14.27 10.91 -3.02
N VAL A 10 -15.40 10.61 -3.61
CA VAL A 10 -15.62 10.73 -5.05
C VAL A 10 -16.60 11.88 -5.26
N PHE A 11 -16.24 12.79 -6.14
CA PHE A 11 -17.06 13.94 -6.51
C PHE A 11 -17.56 13.77 -7.96
N LYS A 12 -18.74 14.25 -8.23
CA LYS A 12 -19.29 14.45 -9.55
C LYS A 12 -19.92 15.84 -9.59
N GLU A 13 -19.48 16.68 -10.53
CA GLU A 13 -19.98 18.06 -10.64
C GLU A 13 -19.93 18.81 -9.29
N ASP A 14 -18.78 18.67 -8.58
CA ASP A 14 -18.48 19.22 -7.26
C ASP A 14 -19.30 18.63 -6.08
N GLU A 15 -20.25 17.73 -6.34
CA GLU A 15 -21.02 17.06 -5.31
C GLU A 15 -20.37 15.74 -4.85
N PRO A 16 -20.27 15.49 -3.53
CA PRO A 16 -19.70 14.25 -3.00
C PRO A 16 -20.71 13.09 -3.17
N ILE A 17 -20.46 12.22 -4.14
CA ILE A 17 -21.34 11.06 -4.42
C ILE A 17 -20.94 9.80 -3.66
N HIS A 18 -19.74 9.74 -3.10
CA HIS A 18 -19.27 8.61 -2.26
C HIS A 18 -18.18 9.04 -1.29
N GLU A 19 -18.25 8.53 -0.07
CA GLU A 19 -17.21 8.69 0.94
C GLU A 19 -16.95 7.35 1.64
N THR A 20 -15.68 7.03 1.91
CA THR A 20 -15.32 5.89 2.74
C THR A 20 -13.97 6.11 3.46
N ARG A 21 -13.76 5.35 4.53
CA ARG A 21 -12.51 5.40 5.30
C ARG A 21 -11.37 4.77 4.53
N VAL A 22 -10.16 5.29 4.78
CA VAL A 22 -8.92 4.70 4.26
C VAL A 22 -7.88 4.49 5.35
N ILE A 23 -6.92 3.60 5.06
CA ILE A 23 -5.69 3.43 5.81
C ILE A 23 -4.57 3.95 4.91
N VAL A 24 -3.74 4.85 5.45
CA VAL A 24 -2.61 5.47 4.75
C VAL A 24 -1.27 4.98 5.28
N GLY A 25 -0.18 5.45 4.72
CA GLY A 25 1.18 5.10 5.11
C GLY A 25 1.51 5.46 6.56
N LYS A 26 2.40 4.66 7.16
CA LYS A 26 3.02 4.96 8.46
C LYS A 26 3.84 6.24 8.35
N THR A 27 4.23 6.82 9.48
CA THR A 27 5.03 8.04 9.53
C THR A 27 6.42 7.93 8.88
N HIS A 28 6.96 6.72 8.78
CA HIS A 28 8.25 6.44 8.12
C HIS A 28 8.10 5.80 6.72
N THR A 29 6.88 5.53 6.28
CA THR A 29 6.51 5.10 4.93
C THR A 29 5.27 5.86 4.48
N GLN A 30 5.40 7.18 4.40
CA GLN A 30 4.29 8.10 4.18
C GLN A 30 3.59 7.86 2.83
N THR A 31 2.29 8.07 2.79
CA THR A 31 1.58 8.25 1.51
C THR A 31 1.98 9.61 0.94
N PRO A 32 2.53 9.66 -0.29
CA PRO A 32 2.95 10.91 -0.90
C PRO A 32 1.76 11.79 -1.30
N ILE A 33 1.99 13.09 -1.37
CA ILE A 33 1.04 14.09 -1.86
C ILE A 33 1.30 14.29 -3.35
N PHE A 34 0.34 13.97 -4.21
CA PHE A 34 0.43 14.16 -5.65
C PHE A 34 -0.94 14.04 -6.32
N THR A 35 -1.00 14.35 -7.60
CA THR A 35 -2.17 14.15 -8.46
C THR A 35 -1.82 13.23 -9.61
N ASP A 36 -2.78 12.41 -10.02
CA ASP A 36 -2.68 11.52 -11.18
C ASP A 36 -4.07 11.19 -11.70
N GLU A 37 -4.17 10.30 -12.69
CA GLU A 37 -5.44 9.87 -13.27
C GLU A 37 -5.59 8.35 -13.16
N MET A 38 -6.74 7.90 -12.66
CA MET A 38 -7.06 6.48 -12.60
C MET A 38 -7.31 5.93 -14.00
N GLU A 39 -6.57 4.87 -14.36
CA GLU A 39 -6.62 4.25 -15.68
C GLU A 39 -7.28 2.88 -15.68
N GLU A 40 -7.13 2.12 -14.59
CA GLU A 40 -7.66 0.75 -14.54
C GLU A 40 -8.08 0.34 -13.13
N ILE A 41 -9.09 -0.50 -13.06
CA ILE A 41 -9.48 -1.26 -11.87
C ILE A 41 -9.16 -2.73 -12.14
N VAL A 42 -8.38 -3.34 -11.25
CA VAL A 42 -7.97 -4.74 -11.37
C VAL A 42 -8.69 -5.56 -10.32
N PHE A 43 -9.56 -6.46 -10.76
CA PHE A 43 -10.22 -7.42 -9.89
C PHE A 43 -9.35 -8.65 -9.69
N ARG A 44 -9.39 -9.24 -8.48
CA ARG A 44 -8.59 -10.41 -8.08
C ARG A 44 -7.11 -10.23 -8.45
N PRO A 45 -6.46 -9.13 -7.96
CA PRO A 45 -5.12 -8.76 -8.40
C PRO A 45 -4.05 -9.75 -7.92
N ASN A 46 -2.97 -9.90 -8.69
CA ASN A 46 -1.71 -10.35 -8.14
C ASN A 46 -1.06 -9.20 -7.35
N TRP A 47 -0.42 -9.52 -6.24
CA TRP A 47 0.44 -8.57 -5.55
C TRP A 47 1.90 -8.89 -5.81
N TYR A 48 2.59 -8.03 -6.52
CA TYR A 48 4.04 -8.10 -6.72
C TYR A 48 4.74 -7.37 -5.60
N VAL A 49 5.67 -8.05 -4.92
CA VAL A 49 6.32 -7.53 -3.72
C VAL A 49 7.35 -6.46 -4.10
N PRO A 50 7.22 -5.21 -3.61
CA PRO A 50 8.22 -4.16 -3.84
C PRO A 50 9.60 -4.53 -3.30
N ASN A 51 10.66 -4.03 -3.94
CA ASN A 51 12.04 -4.32 -3.54
C ASN A 51 12.34 -3.89 -2.10
N SER A 52 11.78 -2.78 -1.64
CA SER A 52 11.91 -2.31 -0.25
C SER A 52 11.38 -3.34 0.75
N ILE A 53 10.22 -3.94 0.48
CA ILE A 53 9.62 -4.98 1.33
C ILE A 53 10.45 -6.26 1.25
N LYS A 54 10.88 -6.67 0.04
CA LYS A 54 11.77 -7.84 -0.12
C LYS A 54 13.01 -7.73 0.75
N GLN A 55 13.69 -6.57 0.72
CA GLN A 55 14.94 -6.36 1.45
C GLN A 55 14.77 -6.19 2.96
N ASN A 56 13.78 -5.37 3.36
CA ASN A 56 13.65 -4.96 4.75
C ASN A 56 12.83 -5.93 5.58
N GLU A 57 11.91 -6.67 4.96
CA GLU A 57 10.93 -7.46 5.68
C GLU A 57 10.97 -8.96 5.38
N ILE A 58 11.40 -9.37 4.18
CA ILE A 58 11.45 -10.79 3.81
C ILE A 58 12.87 -11.35 3.93
N ALA A 59 13.86 -10.71 3.31
CA ALA A 59 15.24 -11.20 3.30
C ALA A 59 15.83 -11.51 4.69
N PRO A 60 15.54 -10.74 5.75
CA PRO A 60 16.05 -11.06 7.09
C PRO A 60 15.59 -12.42 7.63
N TYR A 61 14.45 -12.94 7.15
CA TYR A 61 13.89 -14.24 7.58
C TYR A 61 14.37 -15.40 6.72
N LEU A 62 14.90 -15.18 5.52
CA LEU A 62 15.49 -16.19 4.66
C LEU A 62 16.90 -16.59 5.13
N ARG A 63 17.21 -16.41 6.41
CA ARG A 63 18.51 -16.77 6.96
C ARG A 63 18.54 -18.28 7.26
N ARG A 64 19.75 -18.82 7.20
CA ARG A 64 20.00 -20.23 7.47
C ARG A 64 19.37 -20.63 8.82
N GLY A 65 18.53 -21.65 8.82
CA GLY A 65 17.96 -22.21 10.03
C GLY A 65 19.05 -22.55 11.05
N GLY A 66 18.93 -21.98 12.26
CA GLY A 66 19.98 -21.98 13.28
C GLY A 66 20.19 -23.32 14.01
N GLY A 67 20.01 -24.47 13.35
CA GLY A 67 20.27 -25.79 13.92
C GLY A 67 21.55 -26.42 13.36
N PHE A 68 22.34 -27.04 14.21
CA PHE A 68 23.58 -27.76 13.86
C PHE A 68 23.39 -28.81 12.74
N PHE A 69 22.15 -29.23 12.48
CA PHE A 69 21.78 -30.26 11.51
C PHE A 69 20.90 -29.77 10.35
N SER A 70 20.58 -28.47 10.24
CA SER A 70 19.78 -27.95 9.15
C SER A 70 20.66 -27.36 8.06
N SER A 71 20.79 -28.04 6.94
CA SER A 71 21.57 -27.59 5.77
C SER A 71 20.81 -26.64 4.83
N GLY A 72 19.58 -26.25 5.17
CA GLY A 72 18.71 -25.46 4.31
C GLY A 72 18.42 -24.05 4.82
N TRP A 73 17.81 -23.24 3.94
CA TRP A 73 17.31 -21.90 4.22
C TRP A 73 15.91 -22.01 4.84
N ASP A 74 15.56 -21.11 5.79
CA ASP A 74 14.18 -21.04 6.28
C ASP A 74 13.31 -20.24 5.31
N THR A 75 12.71 -20.94 4.37
CA THR A 75 11.76 -20.36 3.41
C THR A 75 10.30 -20.42 3.91
N SER A 76 10.10 -20.87 5.13
CA SER A 76 8.74 -21.02 5.71
C SER A 76 7.95 -19.72 5.72
N VAL A 77 8.65 -18.58 5.86
CA VAL A 77 8.04 -17.24 5.74
C VAL A 77 7.32 -17.05 4.41
N LEU A 78 7.91 -17.47 3.30
CA LEU A 78 7.29 -17.35 1.98
C LEU A 78 6.01 -18.19 1.89
N ARG A 79 6.06 -19.42 2.36
CA ARG A 79 4.89 -20.33 2.37
C ARG A 79 3.78 -19.85 3.29
N ARG A 80 4.11 -19.41 4.51
CA ARG A 80 3.12 -18.84 5.45
C ARG A 80 2.40 -17.64 4.85
N GLN A 81 3.13 -16.77 4.16
CA GLN A 81 2.57 -15.58 3.53
C GLN A 81 1.94 -15.85 2.15
N GLY A 82 1.93 -17.08 1.68
CA GLY A 82 1.41 -17.42 0.34
C GLY A 82 2.20 -16.77 -0.80
N LEU A 83 3.46 -16.41 -0.54
CA LEU A 83 4.37 -15.85 -1.53
C LEU A 83 4.91 -16.94 -2.44
N ARG A 84 4.96 -16.64 -3.73
CA ARG A 84 5.56 -17.45 -4.78
C ARG A 84 6.71 -16.69 -5.42
N ILE A 85 7.64 -17.44 -6.00
CA ILE A 85 8.77 -16.88 -6.74
C ILE A 85 8.60 -17.26 -8.21
N ARG A 86 8.59 -16.27 -9.10
CA ARG A 86 8.54 -16.50 -10.55
C ARG A 86 9.94 -16.42 -11.13
N GLY A 87 10.29 -17.42 -11.92
CA GLY A 87 11.53 -17.47 -12.67
C GLY A 87 11.45 -16.71 -13.99
N ALA A 88 12.60 -16.54 -14.64
CA ALA A 88 12.71 -15.85 -15.93
C ALA A 88 11.89 -16.51 -17.05
N ASN A 89 11.60 -17.80 -16.93
CA ASN A 89 10.75 -18.55 -17.87
C ASN A 89 9.25 -18.45 -17.56
N GLY A 90 8.85 -17.58 -16.61
CA GLY A 90 7.45 -17.40 -16.20
C GLY A 90 6.88 -18.50 -15.31
N ARG A 91 7.66 -19.53 -14.96
CA ARG A 91 7.23 -20.63 -14.07
C ARG A 91 7.64 -20.35 -12.64
N ASP A 92 6.87 -20.88 -11.69
CA ASP A 92 7.21 -20.78 -10.28
C ASP A 92 8.45 -21.61 -9.96
N ILE A 93 9.33 -21.05 -9.13
CA ILE A 93 10.55 -21.68 -8.62
C ILE A 93 10.29 -22.08 -7.17
N ASP A 94 10.74 -23.29 -6.82
CA ASP A 94 10.77 -23.74 -5.43
C ASP A 94 11.81 -22.93 -4.65
N PRO A 95 11.42 -22.14 -3.63
CA PRO A 95 12.33 -21.30 -2.86
C PRO A 95 13.39 -22.11 -2.09
N ASP A 96 13.15 -23.38 -1.79
CA ASP A 96 14.09 -24.25 -1.10
C ASP A 96 15.30 -24.63 -1.99
N ARG A 97 15.18 -24.46 -3.31
CA ARG A 97 16.26 -24.73 -4.28
C ARG A 97 17.17 -23.53 -4.54
N ILE A 98 16.88 -22.37 -3.92
CA ILE A 98 17.67 -21.15 -4.09
C ILE A 98 18.67 -21.03 -2.96
N ASP A 99 19.95 -20.88 -3.31
CA ASP A 99 21.01 -20.54 -2.34
C ASP A 99 20.92 -19.05 -1.98
N TRP A 100 20.19 -18.73 -0.91
CA TRP A 100 19.96 -17.37 -0.44
C TRP A 100 21.22 -16.69 0.14
N SER A 101 22.36 -17.39 0.30
CA SER A 101 23.63 -16.76 0.66
C SER A 101 24.29 -16.04 -0.50
N ARG A 102 24.04 -16.52 -1.70
CA ARG A 102 24.67 -16.03 -2.94
C ARG A 102 23.71 -15.24 -3.81
N ASN A 103 22.42 -15.31 -3.51
CA ASN A 103 21.37 -14.71 -4.32
C ASN A 103 20.68 -13.56 -3.61
N ASP A 104 20.67 -12.41 -4.27
CA ASP A 104 19.89 -11.25 -3.81
C ASP A 104 18.43 -11.46 -4.14
N ILE A 105 17.58 -11.34 -3.12
CA ILE A 105 16.11 -11.49 -3.26
C ILE A 105 15.50 -10.52 -4.29
N ARG A 106 16.15 -9.38 -4.54
CA ARG A 106 15.70 -8.40 -5.54
C ARG A 106 15.69 -8.94 -6.98
N ARG A 107 16.55 -9.93 -7.26
CA ARG A 107 16.63 -10.56 -8.59
C ARG A 107 15.45 -11.46 -8.92
N TYR A 108 14.61 -11.75 -7.93
CA TYR A 108 13.45 -12.62 -8.09
C TYR A 108 12.16 -11.81 -8.07
N GLU A 109 11.22 -12.18 -8.92
CA GLU A 109 9.85 -11.70 -8.85
C GLU A 109 9.11 -12.47 -7.77
N LEU A 110 8.92 -11.85 -6.60
CA LEU A 110 8.06 -12.39 -5.56
C LEU A 110 6.66 -11.84 -5.72
N TYR A 111 5.65 -12.71 -5.62
CA TYR A 111 4.27 -12.31 -5.74
C TYR A 111 3.32 -13.16 -4.89
N GLN A 112 2.16 -12.59 -4.53
CA GLN A 112 1.02 -13.35 -4.05
C GLN A 112 -0.01 -13.47 -5.19
N PRO A 113 -0.48 -14.68 -5.52
CA PRO A 113 -1.61 -14.86 -6.42
C PRO A 113 -2.90 -14.34 -5.77
N PRO A 114 -3.99 -14.15 -6.54
CA PRO A 114 -5.31 -13.89 -6.00
C PRO A 114 -5.72 -14.95 -4.98
N GLY A 115 -6.41 -14.51 -3.93
CA GLY A 115 -6.86 -15.44 -2.89
C GLY A 115 -6.96 -14.79 -1.51
N PRO A 116 -7.38 -15.55 -0.50
CA PRO A 116 -7.70 -15.03 0.84
C PRO A 116 -6.49 -14.47 1.59
N ARG A 117 -5.27 -14.83 1.19
CA ARG A 117 -4.02 -14.30 1.78
C ARG A 117 -3.43 -13.13 1.02
N ASN A 118 -4.01 -12.71 -0.12
CA ASN A 118 -3.48 -11.60 -0.89
C ASN A 118 -3.70 -10.28 -0.14
N VAL A 119 -2.64 -9.56 0.15
CA VAL A 119 -2.68 -8.29 0.91
C VAL A 119 -3.44 -7.18 0.22
N LEU A 120 -3.62 -7.27 -1.12
CA LEU A 120 -4.42 -6.32 -1.90
C LEU A 120 -5.92 -6.64 -1.87
N GLY A 121 -6.33 -7.73 -1.18
CA GLY A 121 -7.71 -8.18 -1.19
C GLY A 121 -8.24 -8.53 -2.58
N LEU A 122 -9.46 -8.10 -2.88
CA LEU A 122 -10.19 -8.49 -4.09
C LEU A 122 -10.11 -7.48 -5.24
N VAL A 123 -9.65 -6.24 -4.97
CA VAL A 123 -9.63 -5.19 -5.99
C VAL A 123 -8.54 -4.17 -5.74
N LYS A 124 -7.93 -3.67 -6.83
CA LYS A 124 -6.92 -2.63 -6.88
C LYS A 124 -7.33 -1.57 -7.89
N PHE A 125 -7.23 -0.31 -7.51
CA PHE A 125 -7.49 0.88 -8.33
C PHE A 125 -6.15 1.50 -8.69
N ARG A 126 -5.81 1.52 -9.96
CA ARG A 126 -4.48 1.90 -10.44
C ARG A 126 -4.51 3.23 -11.17
N PHE A 127 -3.60 4.09 -10.78
CA PHE A 127 -3.20 5.33 -11.45
C PHE A 127 -1.67 5.29 -11.57
N PRO A 128 -1.10 5.35 -12.79
CA PRO A 128 0.34 5.26 -13.00
C PRO A 128 1.06 6.46 -12.37
N ASN A 129 2.04 6.19 -11.53
CA ASN A 129 2.81 7.23 -10.86
C ASN A 129 4.22 6.74 -10.50
N THR A 130 5.12 7.69 -10.25
CA THR A 130 6.53 7.38 -9.90
C THR A 130 6.72 6.83 -8.49
N HIS A 131 5.66 6.83 -7.67
CA HIS A 131 5.71 6.40 -6.25
C HIS A 131 5.24 4.96 -6.04
N ASP A 132 4.75 4.28 -7.09
CA ASP A 132 4.11 2.95 -6.99
C ASP A 132 2.95 2.90 -5.99
N VAL A 133 2.23 4.01 -5.81
CA VAL A 133 1.07 4.11 -4.92
C VAL A 133 -0.22 3.85 -5.69
N TYR A 134 -1.15 3.14 -5.05
CA TYR A 134 -2.48 2.84 -5.58
C TYR A 134 -3.48 2.70 -4.42
N LEU A 135 -4.79 2.71 -4.75
CA LEU A 135 -5.82 2.34 -3.80
C LEU A 135 -6.10 0.83 -3.94
N HIS A 136 -6.41 0.15 -2.83
CA HIS A 136 -6.73 -1.28 -2.89
C HIS A 136 -7.58 -1.74 -1.70
N ASP A 137 -8.13 -2.92 -1.84
CA ASP A 137 -8.76 -3.67 -0.77
C ASP A 137 -7.70 -4.21 0.23
N THR A 138 -8.14 -4.85 1.30
CA THR A 138 -7.26 -5.46 2.30
C THR A 138 -7.96 -6.58 3.04
N THR A 139 -7.22 -7.59 3.46
CA THR A 139 -7.68 -8.62 4.39
C THR A 139 -7.78 -8.10 5.84
N GLN A 140 -7.04 -7.04 6.18
CA GLN A 140 -6.98 -6.46 7.53
C GLN A 140 -8.12 -5.45 7.79
N LYS A 141 -9.36 -5.89 7.69
CA LYS A 141 -10.55 -5.03 7.85
C LYS A 141 -10.71 -4.46 9.27
N ASN A 142 -10.21 -5.16 10.28
CA ASN A 142 -10.22 -4.74 11.68
C ASN A 142 -9.48 -3.41 11.91
N LEU A 143 -8.46 -3.09 11.10
CA LEU A 143 -7.68 -1.86 11.24
C LEU A 143 -8.48 -0.58 10.94
N PHE A 144 -9.62 -0.69 10.24
CA PHE A 144 -10.48 0.47 9.99
C PHE A 144 -11.22 0.98 11.23
N SER A 145 -11.28 0.20 12.33
CA SER A 145 -11.86 0.63 13.59
C SER A 145 -10.97 1.60 14.38
N ASN A 146 -9.68 1.69 14.02
CA ASN A 146 -8.75 2.58 14.71
C ASN A 146 -9.04 4.05 14.36
N PRO A 147 -8.92 4.98 15.33
CA PRO A 147 -9.07 6.41 15.07
C PRO A 147 -7.93 6.97 14.21
N VAL A 148 -6.69 6.49 14.41
CA VAL A 148 -5.52 6.80 13.56
C VAL A 148 -5.23 5.61 12.68
N ARG A 149 -5.32 5.80 11.37
CA ARG A 149 -5.21 4.71 10.39
C ARG A 149 -3.98 4.87 9.50
N ALA A 150 -2.80 4.91 10.13
CA ALA A 150 -1.50 5.04 9.49
C ALA A 150 -0.70 3.73 9.60
N PHE A 151 -1.06 2.72 8.80
CA PHE A 151 -0.51 1.36 8.93
C PHE A 151 0.15 0.83 7.66
N SER A 152 -0.06 1.46 6.48
CA SER A 152 0.45 0.94 5.21
C SER A 152 1.91 1.35 4.94
N HIS A 153 2.45 0.87 3.83
CA HIS A 153 3.76 1.25 3.29
C HIS A 153 3.69 2.33 2.21
N GLY A 154 2.62 3.16 2.25
CA GLY A 154 2.40 4.25 1.32
C GLY A 154 1.12 4.09 0.49
N CYS A 155 0.76 2.89 0.08
CA CYS A 155 -0.50 2.63 -0.61
C CYS A 155 -1.71 2.90 0.29
N VAL A 156 -2.87 3.14 -0.31
CA VAL A 156 -4.10 3.52 0.37
C VAL A 156 -5.06 2.33 0.39
N ARG A 157 -5.35 1.79 1.60
CA ARG A 157 -6.34 0.72 1.76
C ARG A 157 -7.73 1.31 1.93
N VAL A 158 -8.71 0.76 1.23
CA VAL A 158 -10.10 1.26 1.20
C VAL A 158 -11.02 0.34 2.00
N GLN A 159 -11.89 0.91 2.86
CA GLN A 159 -12.77 0.13 3.72
C GLN A 159 -13.86 -0.61 2.93
N ASN A 160 -14.53 0.07 2.01
CA ASN A 160 -15.62 -0.47 1.18
C ASN A 160 -15.24 -0.40 -0.30
N PRO A 161 -14.27 -1.22 -0.75
CA PRO A 161 -13.75 -1.13 -2.11
C PRO A 161 -14.75 -1.58 -3.17
N ASP A 162 -15.70 -2.45 -2.82
CA ASP A 162 -16.84 -2.86 -3.63
C ASP A 162 -17.74 -1.68 -3.99
N LYS A 163 -18.08 -0.84 -2.99
CA LYS A 163 -18.88 0.37 -3.20
C LYS A 163 -18.11 1.40 -4.04
N LEU A 164 -16.82 1.60 -3.74
CA LEU A 164 -15.98 2.49 -4.55
C LEU A 164 -15.92 2.02 -6.01
N ALA A 165 -15.67 0.74 -6.27
CA ALA A 165 -15.66 0.19 -7.63
C ALA A 165 -17.02 0.34 -8.32
N THR A 166 -18.12 0.14 -7.58
CA THR A 166 -19.49 0.30 -8.11
C THR A 166 -19.76 1.74 -8.52
N VAL A 167 -19.37 2.72 -7.71
CA VAL A 167 -19.56 4.14 -8.04
C VAL A 167 -18.73 4.52 -9.26
N LEU A 168 -17.43 4.16 -9.29
CA LEU A 168 -16.56 4.53 -10.39
C LEU A 168 -16.97 3.88 -11.72
N LEU A 169 -17.17 2.54 -11.72
CA LEU A 169 -17.56 1.82 -12.94
C LEU A 169 -19.03 2.02 -13.33
N GLY A 170 -19.89 2.31 -12.35
CA GLY A 170 -21.28 2.68 -12.63
C GLY A 170 -21.37 3.97 -13.44
N HIS A 171 -20.56 5.00 -13.08
CA HIS A 171 -20.53 6.25 -13.82
C HIS A 171 -19.75 6.18 -15.14
N ASP A 172 -18.73 5.34 -15.21
CA ASP A 172 -17.87 5.23 -16.41
C ASP A 172 -18.42 4.27 -17.47
N GLN A 173 -19.08 3.18 -17.04
CA GLN A 173 -19.44 2.04 -17.92
C GLN A 173 -20.77 1.36 -17.58
N ASP A 174 -21.62 1.96 -16.77
CA ASP A 174 -22.92 1.42 -16.35
C ASP A 174 -22.86 0.05 -15.65
N TRP A 175 -21.77 -0.21 -14.91
CA TRP A 175 -21.69 -1.44 -14.14
C TRP A 175 -22.60 -1.40 -12.93
N SER A 176 -23.41 -2.46 -12.78
CA SER A 176 -24.20 -2.68 -11.57
C SER A 176 -23.32 -3.21 -10.42
N ALA A 177 -23.81 -3.03 -9.17
CA ALA A 177 -23.18 -3.61 -7.99
C ALA A 177 -23.06 -5.15 -8.09
N ALA A 178 -24.04 -5.81 -8.69
CA ALA A 178 -23.99 -7.26 -8.94
C ALA A 178 -22.84 -7.66 -9.87
N ARG A 179 -22.59 -6.87 -10.94
CA ARG A 179 -21.47 -7.10 -11.86
C ARG A 179 -20.12 -6.90 -11.17
N VAL A 180 -19.96 -5.86 -10.35
CA VAL A 180 -18.77 -5.62 -9.55
C VAL A 180 -18.54 -6.77 -8.58
N SER A 181 -19.56 -7.18 -7.82
CA SER A 181 -19.47 -8.32 -6.90
C SER A 181 -19.07 -9.61 -7.61
N SER A 182 -19.64 -9.89 -8.76
CA SER A 182 -19.27 -11.06 -9.57
C SER A 182 -17.81 -10.99 -10.02
N ALA A 183 -17.32 -9.82 -10.47
CA ALA A 183 -15.92 -9.64 -10.86
C ALA A 183 -14.95 -9.84 -9.68
N MET A 184 -15.33 -9.42 -8.47
CA MET A 184 -14.52 -9.58 -7.26
C MET A 184 -14.44 -11.04 -6.79
N HIS A 185 -15.54 -11.79 -6.84
CA HIS A 185 -15.62 -13.12 -6.22
C HIS A 185 -15.51 -14.28 -7.20
N ASN A 186 -16.06 -14.13 -8.39
CA ASN A 186 -16.20 -15.20 -9.39
C ASN A 186 -15.47 -14.89 -10.72
N GLY A 187 -14.89 -13.69 -10.84
CA GLY A 187 -14.20 -13.27 -12.06
C GLY A 187 -12.85 -13.96 -12.27
N ALA A 188 -12.28 -13.75 -13.45
CA ALA A 188 -10.94 -14.19 -13.76
C ALA A 188 -9.90 -13.51 -12.87
N ASP A 189 -8.78 -14.21 -12.61
CA ASP A 189 -7.66 -13.68 -11.88
C ASP A 189 -6.98 -12.54 -12.66
N ALA A 190 -6.56 -11.51 -11.94
CA ALA A 190 -5.93 -10.30 -12.49
C ALA A 190 -6.74 -9.63 -13.63
N ASN A 191 -8.08 -9.70 -13.52
CA ASN A 191 -8.99 -9.13 -14.51
C ASN A 191 -8.92 -7.60 -14.49
N LYS A 192 -8.45 -7.02 -15.59
CA LYS A 192 -8.28 -5.58 -15.79
C LYS A 192 -9.48 -4.98 -16.47
N VAL A 193 -10.05 -3.96 -15.88
CA VAL A 193 -11.10 -3.12 -16.45
C VAL A 193 -10.52 -1.72 -16.62
N PHE A 194 -10.32 -1.30 -17.86
CA PHE A 194 -9.84 0.03 -18.18
C PHE A 194 -10.96 1.06 -18.02
N ILE A 195 -10.63 2.19 -17.39
CA ILE A 195 -11.52 3.34 -17.26
C ILE A 195 -11.57 4.05 -18.63
N LYS A 196 -12.78 4.28 -19.15
CA LYS A 196 -12.99 4.94 -20.44
C LYS A 196 -12.67 6.44 -20.36
N ASN A 197 -13.17 7.08 -19.31
CA ASN A 197 -12.92 8.48 -19.01
C ASN A 197 -12.03 8.56 -17.77
N ARG A 198 -10.75 8.82 -17.95
CA ARG A 198 -9.78 8.88 -16.84
C ARG A 198 -10.30 9.74 -15.71
N ILE A 199 -10.18 9.24 -14.48
CA ILE A 199 -10.71 9.89 -13.29
C ILE A 199 -9.56 10.53 -12.53
N PRO A 200 -9.55 11.87 -12.36
CA PRO A 200 -8.53 12.55 -11.58
C PRO A 200 -8.46 12.04 -10.14
N VAL A 201 -7.27 11.75 -9.67
CA VAL A 201 -6.99 11.27 -8.31
C VAL A 201 -6.09 12.28 -7.61
N TYR A 202 -6.57 12.83 -6.50
CA TYR A 202 -5.83 13.77 -5.66
C TYR A 202 -5.52 13.11 -4.33
N LEU A 203 -4.23 12.93 -4.02
CA LEU A 203 -3.75 12.58 -2.69
C LEU A 203 -3.31 13.87 -2.02
N THR A 204 -4.09 14.34 -1.05
CA THR A 204 -3.96 15.66 -0.42
C THR A 204 -3.63 15.54 1.06
N TYR A 205 -3.14 16.63 1.64
CA TYR A 205 -2.81 16.70 3.05
C TYR A 205 -3.36 18.01 3.65
N PHE A 206 -4.68 18.03 3.88
CA PHE A 206 -5.35 19.16 4.52
C PHE A 206 -5.66 18.84 5.97
N THR A 207 -5.03 19.57 6.88
CA THR A 207 -5.23 19.47 8.32
C THR A 207 -6.34 20.38 8.83
N ALA A 208 -6.81 21.29 8.00
CA ALA A 208 -7.95 22.16 8.26
C ALA A 208 -8.84 22.22 7.02
N VAL A 209 -10.13 21.89 7.18
CA VAL A 209 -11.12 21.85 6.09
C VAL A 209 -12.43 22.43 6.60
N ALA A 210 -13.03 23.36 5.86
CA ALA A 210 -14.40 23.79 6.13
C ALA A 210 -15.37 22.71 5.65
N ASP A 211 -16.39 22.40 6.46
CA ASP A 211 -17.50 21.55 6.04
C ASP A 211 -18.57 22.33 5.27
N GLU A 212 -19.64 21.66 4.86
CA GLU A 212 -20.74 22.23 4.09
C GLU A 212 -21.46 23.40 4.80
N ASN A 213 -21.37 23.46 6.15
CA ASN A 213 -21.92 24.54 6.97
C ASN A 213 -20.91 25.68 7.21
N GLY A 214 -19.69 25.57 6.67
CA GLY A 214 -18.60 26.50 6.91
C GLY A 214 -17.88 26.28 8.25
N GLU A 215 -18.19 25.22 8.99
CA GLU A 215 -17.50 24.90 10.24
C GLU A 215 -16.11 24.34 9.95
N LEU A 216 -15.08 24.87 10.63
CA LEU A 216 -13.70 24.43 10.48
C LEU A 216 -13.47 23.11 11.21
N LYS A 217 -13.19 22.05 10.45
CA LYS A 217 -12.74 20.76 10.97
C LYS A 217 -11.21 20.70 10.94
N GLN A 218 -10.60 20.38 12.07
CA GLN A 218 -9.17 20.23 12.20
C GLN A 218 -8.77 18.78 12.37
N TYR A 219 -7.70 18.36 11.69
CA TYR A 219 -7.12 17.04 11.75
C TYR A 219 -5.69 17.10 12.26
N LYS A 220 -5.23 16.00 12.86
CA LYS A 220 -3.87 15.92 13.38
C LYS A 220 -2.85 16.00 12.24
N ASP A 221 -1.81 16.82 12.41
CA ASP A 221 -0.64 16.85 11.52
C ASP A 221 0.15 15.54 11.62
N LEU A 222 -0.36 14.51 10.93
CA LEU A 222 0.09 13.10 11.01
C LEU A 222 1.58 12.96 10.66
N TYR A 223 2.02 13.63 9.61
CA TYR A 223 3.38 13.55 9.08
C TYR A 223 4.26 14.74 9.47
N GLY A 224 3.73 15.70 10.20
CA GLY A 224 4.47 16.88 10.65
C GLY A 224 4.73 17.91 9.54
N HIS A 225 3.95 17.89 8.45
CA HIS A 225 4.12 18.84 7.34
C HIS A 225 3.80 20.27 7.73
N ASP A 226 2.71 20.51 8.49
CA ASP A 226 2.36 21.85 8.98
C ASP A 226 3.41 22.41 9.91
N ARG A 227 3.87 21.59 10.86
CA ARG A 227 4.94 21.99 11.79
C ARG A 227 6.21 22.41 11.04
N ARG A 228 6.57 21.70 9.98
CA ARG A 228 7.74 22.01 9.13
C ARG A 228 7.51 23.30 8.35
N MET A 229 6.34 23.45 7.76
CA MET A 229 5.95 24.65 7.02
C MET A 229 5.95 25.90 7.92
N ILE A 230 5.34 25.81 9.11
CA ILE A 230 5.31 26.90 10.10
C ILE A 230 6.73 27.28 10.54
N ALA A 231 7.61 26.30 10.77
CA ALA A 231 9.00 26.58 11.12
C ALA A 231 9.72 27.33 9.99
N ALA A 232 9.56 26.88 8.75
CA ALA A 232 10.15 27.53 7.58
C ALA A 232 9.65 28.98 7.40
N LEU A 233 8.34 29.18 7.49
CA LEU A 233 7.71 30.52 7.38
C LEU A 233 8.17 31.50 8.45
N ASN A 234 8.49 30.98 9.66
CA ASN A 234 8.98 31.80 10.77
C ASN A 234 10.52 31.91 10.82
N GLY A 235 11.24 31.47 9.80
CA GLY A 235 12.70 31.50 9.76
C GLY A 235 13.37 30.64 10.85
N ARG A 236 12.65 29.67 11.41
CA ARG A 236 13.18 28.76 12.44
C ARG A 236 13.82 27.52 11.78
N PRO A 237 14.77 26.85 12.46
CA PRO A 237 15.29 25.58 11.97
C PRO A 237 14.13 24.60 11.72
N ILE A 238 14.10 24.03 10.52
CA ILE A 238 13.09 23.03 10.16
C ILE A 238 13.34 21.81 11.02
N PRO A 239 12.38 21.34 11.82
CA PRO A 239 12.54 20.13 12.62
C PRO A 239 12.98 18.98 11.74
N ALA A 240 13.99 18.21 12.17
CA ALA A 240 14.43 17.01 11.46
C ALA A 240 13.19 16.15 11.21
N GLY A 241 12.77 16.09 9.96
CA GLY A 241 11.52 15.46 9.57
C GLY A 241 11.65 13.95 9.64
N LEU A 242 10.52 13.30 9.73
CA LEU A 242 10.37 11.96 9.20
C LEU A 242 10.91 11.96 7.77
N PRO A 243 11.59 10.91 7.31
CA PRO A 243 12.27 10.88 6.00
C PRO A 243 11.31 11.35 4.91
N ASP A 244 11.73 12.33 4.13
CA ASP A 244 11.02 12.78 2.96
C ASP A 244 10.98 11.63 1.96
N ASN A 245 9.81 11.12 1.63
CA ASN A 245 9.64 10.16 0.54
C ASN A 245 9.83 10.81 -0.86
N VAL A 246 10.44 11.99 -0.91
CA VAL A 246 10.58 12.79 -2.15
C VAL A 246 11.89 12.53 -2.89
N THR A 247 12.77 11.66 -2.41
CA THR A 247 13.99 11.32 -3.17
C THR A 247 14.13 9.82 -3.36
N ALA A 248 13.30 9.26 -4.20
CA ALA A 248 13.61 8.02 -4.87
C ALA A 248 14.30 8.36 -6.19
N SER A 249 15.53 8.85 -6.16
CA SER A 249 16.55 8.55 -7.18
C SER A 249 17.87 9.25 -6.85
N SER A 250 18.90 8.46 -6.96
CA SER A 250 20.33 8.76 -7.03
C SER A 250 21.09 9.03 -5.71
N GLY A 251 22.03 8.15 -5.43
CA GLY A 251 23.28 8.46 -4.78
C GLY A 251 23.48 7.91 -3.38
N GLY A 252 24.36 6.95 -3.28
CA GLY A 252 24.79 6.23 -2.11
C GLY A 252 25.22 7.07 -0.91
N GLY A 253 25.04 6.50 0.26
CA GLY A 253 25.56 6.98 1.53
C GLY A 253 25.02 6.11 2.67
N GLU A 254 25.75 5.06 2.99
CA GLU A 254 25.45 4.21 4.14
C GLU A 254 25.59 5.00 5.45
N ARG A 255 24.50 5.10 6.21
CA ARG A 255 24.56 5.34 7.66
C ARG A 255 24.07 4.11 8.39
N ARG A 256 24.99 3.44 9.04
CA ARG A 256 24.76 2.35 9.99
C ARG A 256 23.88 2.86 11.14
N VAL A 257 22.64 2.38 11.21
CA VAL A 257 21.80 2.51 12.41
C VAL A 257 21.90 1.21 13.19
N SER A 258 22.37 1.30 14.43
CA SER A 258 22.47 0.17 15.34
C SER A 258 21.07 -0.33 15.72
N ARG A 259 20.76 -1.57 15.36
CA ARG A 259 19.52 -2.26 15.74
C ARG A 259 19.70 -2.90 17.12
N ARG A 260 18.99 -2.39 18.12
CA ARG A 260 18.55 -3.20 19.26
C ARG A 260 17.19 -3.78 18.91
N SER A 261 17.14 -5.04 18.49
CA SER A 261 15.88 -5.77 18.29
C SER A 261 15.28 -6.12 19.64
N ARG A 262 14.11 -5.59 19.95
CA ARG A 262 13.24 -6.19 20.97
C ARG A 262 12.66 -7.48 20.40
N ARG A 263 12.93 -8.59 21.07
CA ARG A 263 12.32 -9.90 20.81
C ARG A 263 10.81 -9.75 21.06
N GLY A 264 9.98 -9.87 20.03
CA GLY A 264 8.53 -9.96 20.17
C GLY A 264 7.67 -9.25 19.13
N ASP A 265 8.21 -8.28 18.38
CA ASP A 265 7.40 -7.58 17.38
C ASP A 265 7.37 -8.36 16.07
N ASN A 266 6.17 -8.74 15.63
CA ASN A 266 5.95 -9.29 14.30
C ASN A 266 6.27 -8.24 13.24
N PRO A 267 7.32 -8.40 12.43
CA PRO A 267 7.74 -7.39 11.45
C PRO A 267 6.77 -7.25 10.28
N PHE A 268 5.87 -8.23 10.11
CA PHE A 268 4.83 -8.20 9.08
C PHE A 268 3.49 -7.64 9.60
N ALA A 269 3.40 -7.21 10.86
CA ALA A 269 2.21 -6.66 11.50
C ALA A 269 1.60 -5.42 10.82
N GLY A 270 1.89 -5.12 9.62
CA GLY A 270 1.30 -4.05 8.81
C GLY A 270 1.05 -4.49 7.38
N ILE A 271 1.51 -5.67 6.99
CA ILE A 271 1.34 -6.21 5.63
C ILE A 271 0.54 -7.50 5.68
N PHE A 272 0.86 -8.41 6.62
CA PHE A 272 0.26 -9.72 6.73
C PHE A 272 -0.50 -9.86 8.05
N ASP A 273 -1.62 -10.58 8.03
CA ASP A 273 -2.32 -11.02 9.23
C ASP A 273 -1.60 -12.24 9.83
N PHE A 274 -1.29 -12.18 11.12
CA PHE A 274 -0.85 -13.31 11.93
C PHE A 274 -1.76 -13.51 13.10
#